data_190c54da4e0cb39f245b83e45e76e5b4
#
_entry.id   190c54da4e0cb39f245b83e45e76e5b4
#
_cell.length_a   1.000
_cell.length_b   1.000
_cell.length_c   1.000
_cell.angle_alpha   90.00
_cell.angle_beta   90.00
_cell.angle_gamma   90.00
#
_symmetry.space_group_name_H-M   'P 1'
#
loop_
_entity.id
_entity.type
_entity.pdbx_description
1 polymer ?
#
loop_
_entity_poly.entity_id
_entity_poly.type
_entity_poly.pdbx_seq_one_letter_code
_entity_poly.pdbx_strand_id
1 'polypeptide(L)'
;HTLVASCIGIACIAAQHYNNFPIIFAKKTLSQHLDGQMYITQVKSYTKGVTYDVMVSKKYLGKGDKVLIIDDFLANGCALMGLIHIVEQSGADLVGAGIVIEKGFQVGGQTIRDMGIKLESLAIIDSMDDGKIVFRD
;
A
#
# COMPACT_ATOMS: atom_id res chain seq x y z
N HIS A 1 -4.67 0.73 12.90
CA HIS A 1 -4.16 -0.46 12.22
C HIS A 1 -3.12 -0.08 11.17
N THR A 2 -2.15 -0.97 10.95
CA THR A 2 -1.20 -0.86 9.85
C THR A 2 -1.54 -1.90 8.80
N LEU A 3 -1.80 -1.49 7.57
CA LEU A 3 -2.15 -2.37 6.46
C LEU A 3 -0.95 -2.52 5.52
N VAL A 4 -0.54 -3.75 5.26
CA VAL A 4 0.62 -4.08 4.44
C VAL A 4 0.33 -5.23 3.47
N ALA A 5 1.03 -5.25 2.35
CA ALA A 5 0.92 -6.32 1.35
C ALA A 5 2.17 -7.20 1.25
N SER A 6 3.36 -6.69 1.53
CA SER A 6 4.62 -7.43 1.33
C SER A 6 5.71 -7.13 2.35
N CYS A 7 5.74 -5.97 2.94
CA CYS A 7 6.84 -5.47 3.78
C CYS A 7 6.62 -5.72 5.29
N ILE A 8 6.48 -6.99 5.70
CA ILE A 8 6.16 -7.38 7.08
C ILE A 8 7.15 -6.79 8.10
N GLY A 9 8.46 -6.91 7.84
CA GLY A 9 9.49 -6.40 8.75
C GLY A 9 9.41 -4.89 8.96
N ILE A 10 9.21 -4.14 7.88
CA ILE A 10 9.06 -2.68 7.91
C ILE A 10 7.82 -2.29 8.71
N ALA A 11 6.70 -2.98 8.48
CA ALA A 11 5.46 -2.74 9.21
C ALA A 11 5.59 -3.03 10.71
N CYS A 12 6.33 -4.07 11.10
CA CYS A 12 6.60 -4.37 12.52
C CYS A 12 7.40 -3.25 13.18
N ILE A 13 8.42 -2.71 12.50
CA ILE A 13 9.21 -1.59 13.02
C ILE A 13 8.34 -0.34 13.13
N ALA A 14 7.57 -0.02 12.07
CA ALA A 14 6.66 1.13 12.09
C ALA A 14 5.62 1.02 13.21
N ALA A 15 5.03 -0.15 13.43
CA ALA A 15 4.02 -0.37 14.46
C ALA A 15 4.55 -0.07 15.89
N GLN A 16 5.83 -0.33 16.16
CA GLN A 16 6.45 -0.01 17.44
C GLN A 16 6.40 1.49 17.77
N HIS A 17 6.51 2.35 16.75
CA HIS A 17 6.40 3.81 16.91
C HIS A 17 4.95 4.29 17.09
N TYR A 18 3.96 3.42 16.88
CA TYR A 18 2.53 3.67 17.05
C TYR A 18 1.92 2.81 18.16
N ASN A 19 2.59 2.69 19.30
CA ASN A 19 2.12 1.90 20.47
C ASN A 19 1.80 0.44 20.14
N ASN A 20 2.56 -0.18 19.25
CA ASN A 20 2.35 -1.56 18.79
C ASN A 20 0.93 -1.80 18.24
N PHE A 21 0.39 -0.88 17.46
CA PHE A 21 -0.91 -1.05 16.82
C PHE A 21 -0.95 -2.31 15.96
N PRO A 22 -2.09 -2.99 15.90
CA PRO A 22 -2.25 -4.21 15.12
C PRO A 22 -1.84 -4.03 13.66
N ILE A 23 -1.15 -5.03 13.13
CA ILE A 23 -0.76 -5.09 11.72
C ILE A 23 -1.72 -6.02 11.00
N ILE A 24 -2.31 -5.54 9.91
CA ILE A 24 -3.22 -6.30 9.06
C ILE A 24 -2.51 -6.59 7.74
N PHE A 25 -2.50 -7.85 7.35
CA PHE A 25 -1.87 -8.28 6.10
C PHE A 25 -2.90 -8.38 4.99
N ALA A 26 -2.62 -7.72 3.87
CA ALA A 26 -3.31 -7.93 2.63
C ALA A 26 -2.66 -9.11 1.89
N LYS A 27 -3.46 -10.14 1.61
CA LYS A 27 -3.01 -11.34 0.91
C LYS A 27 -3.14 -11.15 -0.59
N LYS A 28 -2.08 -11.49 -1.34
CA LYS A 28 -2.10 -11.56 -2.81
C LYS A 28 -2.42 -12.98 -3.26
N THR A 29 -3.33 -13.13 -4.21
CA THR A 29 -3.68 -14.45 -4.77
C THR A 29 -4.05 -14.33 -6.24
N LEU A 30 -3.84 -15.43 -6.98
CA LEU A 30 -4.31 -15.58 -8.35
C LEU A 30 -5.68 -16.27 -8.42
N SER A 31 -6.18 -16.80 -7.31
CA SER A 31 -7.46 -17.52 -7.22
C SER A 31 -8.53 -16.66 -6.54
N GLN A 32 -9.74 -16.70 -7.07
CA GLN A 32 -10.89 -16.05 -6.46
C GLN A 32 -11.34 -16.83 -5.23
N HIS A 33 -11.49 -16.14 -4.10
CA HIS A 33 -12.14 -16.65 -2.90
C HIS A 33 -13.51 -15.97 -2.76
N LEU A 34 -14.58 -16.73 -2.93
CA LEU A 34 -15.96 -16.22 -2.97
C LEU A 34 -16.72 -16.42 -1.66
N ASP A 35 -16.04 -16.50 -0.51
CA ASP A 35 -16.70 -16.77 0.78
C ASP A 35 -17.40 -15.55 1.42
N GLY A 36 -17.31 -14.36 0.79
CA GLY A 36 -17.92 -13.13 1.28
C GLY A 36 -17.28 -12.53 2.54
N GLN A 37 -16.29 -13.18 3.14
CA GLN A 37 -15.62 -12.77 4.38
C GLN A 37 -14.39 -11.88 4.13
N MET A 38 -14.12 -11.53 2.88
CA MET A 38 -12.97 -10.76 2.47
C MET A 38 -13.37 -9.48 1.75
N TYR A 39 -12.64 -8.39 2.01
CA TYR A 39 -12.56 -7.28 1.06
C TYR A 39 -11.60 -7.68 -0.04
N ILE A 40 -11.97 -7.47 -1.29
CA ILE A 40 -11.18 -7.90 -2.45
C ILE A 40 -11.09 -6.76 -3.45
N THR A 41 -9.90 -6.56 -4.02
CA THR A 41 -9.68 -5.68 -5.17
C THR A 41 -8.70 -6.31 -6.14
N GLN A 42 -8.85 -6.01 -7.42
CA GLN A 42 -7.92 -6.44 -8.45
C GLN A 42 -6.81 -5.42 -8.64
N VAL A 43 -5.58 -5.90 -8.75
CA VAL A 43 -4.40 -5.10 -9.01
C VAL A 43 -3.68 -5.63 -10.24
N LYS A 44 -3.41 -4.74 -11.20
CA LYS A 44 -2.62 -5.06 -12.39
C LYS A 44 -1.14 -4.84 -12.11
N SER A 45 -0.34 -5.88 -12.23
CA SER A 45 1.12 -5.77 -12.21
C SER A 45 1.64 -5.46 -13.61
N TYR A 46 2.08 -4.23 -13.84
CA TYR A 46 2.67 -3.86 -15.13
C TYR A 46 4.00 -4.55 -15.38
N THR A 47 4.79 -4.79 -14.32
CA THR A 47 6.10 -5.46 -14.43
C THR A 47 5.98 -6.92 -14.84
N LYS A 48 4.92 -7.61 -14.38
CA LYS A 48 4.69 -9.03 -14.65
C LYS A 48 3.62 -9.29 -15.70
N GLY A 49 2.90 -8.26 -16.14
CA GLY A 49 1.78 -8.39 -17.09
C GLY A 49 0.60 -9.22 -16.58
N VAL A 50 0.49 -9.44 -15.26
CA VAL A 50 -0.56 -10.26 -14.64
C VAL A 50 -1.45 -9.42 -13.74
N THR A 51 -2.72 -9.83 -13.65
CA THR A 51 -3.67 -9.29 -12.68
C THR A 51 -3.78 -10.27 -11.52
N TYR A 52 -3.75 -9.77 -10.30
CA TYR A 52 -3.93 -10.56 -9.08
C TYR A 52 -4.93 -9.90 -8.16
N ASP A 53 -5.55 -10.70 -7.30
CA ASP A 53 -6.44 -10.21 -6.27
C ASP A 53 -5.64 -9.86 -5.01
N VAL A 54 -5.99 -8.73 -4.41
CA VAL A 54 -5.56 -8.34 -3.07
C VAL A 54 -6.76 -8.44 -2.16
N MET A 55 -6.61 -9.10 -1.02
CA MET A 55 -7.69 -9.33 -0.11
C MET A 55 -7.31 -9.13 1.36
N VAL A 56 -8.27 -8.67 2.14
CA VAL A 56 -8.17 -8.49 3.60
C VAL A 56 -9.42 -9.07 4.25
N SER A 57 -9.24 -9.80 5.35
CA SER A 57 -10.37 -10.35 6.10
C SER A 57 -11.18 -9.24 6.76
N LYS A 58 -12.52 -9.31 6.59
CA LYS A 58 -13.49 -8.43 7.24
C LYS A 58 -13.47 -8.56 8.77
N LYS A 59 -12.92 -9.66 9.28
CA LYS A 59 -12.75 -9.88 10.72
C LYS A 59 -11.81 -8.85 11.37
N TYR A 60 -10.84 -8.32 10.61
CA TYR A 60 -9.77 -7.49 11.17
C TYR A 60 -9.85 -6.02 10.77
N LEU A 61 -10.72 -5.67 9.83
CA LEU A 61 -10.82 -4.30 9.31
C LEU A 61 -12.29 -3.94 9.11
N GLY A 62 -12.70 -2.76 9.60
CA GLY A 62 -14.07 -2.29 9.45
C GLY A 62 -14.24 -0.82 9.80
N LYS A 63 -15.50 -0.39 9.78
CA LYS A 63 -15.90 0.98 10.11
C LYS A 63 -15.45 1.36 11.52
N GLY A 64 -14.86 2.55 11.64
CA GLY A 64 -14.33 3.09 12.91
C GLY A 64 -12.84 2.82 13.10
N ASP A 65 -12.23 1.95 12.29
CA ASP A 65 -10.80 1.76 12.30
C ASP A 65 -10.07 2.91 11.61
N LYS A 66 -8.91 3.27 12.13
CA LYS A 66 -7.97 4.20 11.48
C LYS A 66 -6.81 3.41 10.90
N VAL A 67 -6.52 3.61 9.62
CA VAL A 67 -5.56 2.80 8.87
C VAL A 67 -4.42 3.65 8.34
N LEU A 68 -3.20 3.22 8.63
CA LEU A 68 -1.98 3.64 7.96
C LEU A 68 -1.52 2.52 7.03
N ILE A 69 -1.39 2.81 5.75
CA ILE A 69 -0.83 1.86 4.79
C ILE A 69 0.69 1.98 4.82
N ILE A 70 1.40 0.84 4.87
CA ILE A 70 2.87 0.80 4.77
C ILE A 70 3.24 -0.09 3.59
N ASP A 71 4.11 0.40 2.72
CA ASP A 71 4.64 -0.38 1.61
C ASP A 71 6.12 -0.06 1.37
N ASP A 72 6.84 -0.96 0.68
CA ASP A 72 8.28 -0.81 0.43
C ASP A 72 8.57 0.08 -0.78
N PHE A 73 7.90 -0.15 -1.90
CA PHE A 73 8.12 0.58 -3.14
C PHE A 73 6.84 1.20 -3.70
N LEU A 74 6.95 2.44 -4.14
CA LEU A 74 5.91 3.13 -4.90
C LEU A 74 6.42 3.49 -6.29
N ALA A 75 5.85 2.87 -7.31
CA ALA A 75 6.17 3.12 -8.71
C ALA A 75 4.98 3.74 -9.46
N ASN A 76 4.18 2.92 -10.16
CA ASN A 76 2.97 3.37 -10.86
C ASN A 76 1.76 3.59 -9.93
N GLY A 77 1.81 3.08 -8.70
CA GLY A 77 0.77 3.25 -7.69
C GLY A 77 -0.33 2.19 -7.69
N CYS A 78 -0.29 1.20 -8.59
CA CYS A 78 -1.39 0.23 -8.69
C CYS A 78 -1.58 -0.60 -7.42
N ALA A 79 -0.50 -1.05 -6.79
CA ALA A 79 -0.58 -1.82 -5.54
C ALA A 79 -1.14 -0.96 -4.39
N LEU A 80 -0.65 0.27 -4.23
CA LEU A 80 -1.13 1.20 -3.22
C LEU A 80 -2.59 1.57 -3.44
N MET A 81 -3.01 1.82 -4.69
CA MET A 81 -4.43 2.03 -5.03
C MET A 81 -5.31 0.85 -4.65
N GLY A 82 -4.82 -0.37 -4.86
CA GLY A 82 -5.52 -1.57 -4.43
C GLY A 82 -5.74 -1.59 -2.90
N LEU A 83 -4.73 -1.25 -2.11
CA LEU A 83 -4.87 -1.16 -0.65
C LEU A 83 -5.81 -0.03 -0.22
N ILE A 84 -5.78 1.12 -0.91
CA ILE A 84 -6.70 2.24 -0.66
C ILE A 84 -8.15 1.78 -0.91
N HIS A 85 -8.44 1.10 -2.01
CA HIS A 85 -9.77 0.56 -2.31
C HIS A 85 -10.25 -0.44 -1.25
N ILE A 86 -9.36 -1.26 -0.68
CA ILE A 86 -9.69 -2.15 0.44
C ILE A 86 -10.14 -1.33 1.67
N VAL A 87 -9.41 -0.26 1.99
CA VAL A 87 -9.78 0.62 3.12
C VAL A 87 -11.14 1.27 2.87
N GLU A 88 -11.39 1.78 1.66
CA GLU A 88 -12.67 2.36 1.26
C GLU A 88 -13.82 1.34 1.38
N GLN A 89 -13.66 0.12 0.86
CA GLN A 89 -14.66 -0.95 0.98
C GLN A 89 -14.99 -1.28 2.44
N SER A 90 -14.00 -1.20 3.33
CA SER A 90 -14.19 -1.52 4.75
C SER A 90 -14.94 -0.44 5.53
N GLY A 91 -15.02 0.78 5.00
CA GLY A 91 -15.54 1.95 5.70
C GLY A 91 -14.62 2.46 6.80
N ALA A 92 -13.36 2.00 6.84
CA ALA A 92 -12.34 2.53 7.74
C ALA A 92 -11.80 3.87 7.25
N ASP A 93 -11.20 4.63 8.15
CA ASP A 93 -10.59 5.93 7.84
C ASP A 93 -9.13 5.74 7.42
N LEU A 94 -8.78 6.13 6.20
CA LEU A 94 -7.40 6.16 5.73
C LEU A 94 -6.69 7.38 6.31
N VAL A 95 -5.73 7.16 7.20
CA VAL A 95 -4.93 8.24 7.82
C VAL A 95 -3.83 8.71 6.87
N GLY A 96 -3.26 7.81 6.10
CA GLY A 96 -2.20 8.11 5.14
C GLY A 96 -1.48 6.86 4.68
N ALA A 97 -0.41 7.05 3.91
CA ALA A 97 0.47 5.99 3.45
C ALA A 97 1.93 6.36 3.70
N GLY A 98 2.71 5.39 4.17
CA GLY A 98 4.15 5.47 4.35
C GLY A 98 4.87 4.53 3.39
N ILE A 99 5.81 5.05 2.64
CA ILE A 99 6.57 4.33 1.61
C ILE A 99 8.07 4.41 1.95
N VAL A 100 8.78 3.30 1.79
CA VAL A 100 10.24 3.34 2.00
C VAL A 100 10.92 4.05 0.82
N ILE A 101 10.67 3.58 -0.40
CA ILE A 101 11.27 4.15 -1.61
C ILE A 101 10.19 4.48 -2.64
N GLU A 102 10.13 5.75 -3.02
CA GLU A 102 9.26 6.25 -4.10
C GLU A 102 10.08 6.47 -5.37
N LYS A 103 9.61 5.95 -6.49
CA LYS A 103 10.15 6.29 -7.82
C LYS A 103 9.48 7.58 -8.29
N GLY A 104 10.08 8.73 -7.94
CA GLY A 104 9.52 10.06 -8.20
C GLY A 104 9.38 10.41 -9.68
N PHE A 105 10.09 9.70 -10.56
CA PHE A 105 9.96 9.82 -12.02
C PHE A 105 8.76 9.04 -12.60
N GLN A 106 8.00 8.33 -11.76
CA GLN A 106 6.75 7.66 -12.14
C GLN A 106 5.54 8.36 -11.51
N VAL A 107 4.37 8.11 -12.06
CA VAL A 107 3.15 8.88 -11.75
C VAL A 107 2.52 8.53 -10.40
N GLY A 108 2.85 7.39 -9.79
CA GLY A 108 2.13 6.86 -8.64
C GLY A 108 2.06 7.82 -7.45
N GLY A 109 3.18 8.39 -7.05
CA GLY A 109 3.22 9.32 -5.91
C GLY A 109 2.37 10.56 -6.14
N GLN A 110 2.47 11.16 -7.32
CA GLN A 110 1.67 12.35 -7.66
C GLN A 110 0.18 12.01 -7.69
N THR A 111 -0.20 10.89 -8.31
CA THR A 111 -1.60 10.44 -8.35
C THR A 111 -2.21 10.31 -6.95
N ILE A 112 -1.49 9.69 -6.01
CA ILE A 112 -1.96 9.51 -4.63
C ILE A 112 -2.10 10.87 -3.92
N ARG A 113 -1.12 11.77 -4.08
CA ARG A 113 -1.17 13.11 -3.47
C ARG A 113 -2.32 13.95 -4.04
N ASP A 114 -2.58 13.86 -5.35
CA ASP A 114 -3.69 14.57 -6.02
C ASP A 114 -5.07 14.11 -5.51
N MET A 115 -5.17 12.89 -4.98
CA MET A 115 -6.38 12.40 -4.30
C MET A 115 -6.57 13.01 -2.89
N GLY A 116 -5.65 13.84 -2.41
CA GLY A 116 -5.68 14.41 -1.07
C GLY A 116 -5.20 13.45 0.03
N ILE A 117 -4.59 12.32 -0.32
CA ILE A 117 -4.06 11.34 0.62
C ILE A 117 -2.68 11.80 1.09
N LYS A 118 -2.48 11.81 2.42
CA LYS A 118 -1.17 12.07 3.01
C LYS A 118 -0.22 10.91 2.66
N LEU A 119 0.81 11.21 1.88
CA LEU A 119 1.82 10.26 1.44
C LEU A 119 3.20 10.75 1.89
N GLU A 120 3.87 9.94 2.70
CA GLU A 120 5.24 10.18 3.15
C GLU A 120 6.15 9.08 2.61
N SER A 121 7.23 9.48 1.99
CA SER A 121 8.25 8.57 1.44
C SER A 121 9.58 8.86 2.11
N LEU A 122 10.28 7.82 2.60
CA LEU A 122 11.57 8.00 3.28
C LEU A 122 12.67 8.40 2.28
N ALA A 123 12.60 7.90 1.05
CA ALA A 123 13.49 8.29 -0.03
C ALA A 123 12.71 8.38 -1.34
N ILE A 124 13.00 9.41 -2.13
CA ILE A 124 12.41 9.61 -3.45
C ILE A 124 13.55 9.57 -4.49
N ILE A 125 13.41 8.71 -5.48
CA ILE A 125 14.36 8.59 -6.59
C ILE A 125 13.88 9.47 -7.74
N ASP A 126 14.69 10.41 -8.16
CA ASP A 126 14.39 11.30 -9.28
C ASP A 126 14.77 10.70 -10.64
N SER A 127 15.81 9.87 -10.69
CA SER A 127 16.18 9.15 -11.91
C SER A 127 16.96 7.86 -11.62
N MET A 128 16.89 6.93 -12.57
CA MET A 128 17.62 5.66 -12.58
C MET A 128 18.18 5.41 -13.98
N ASP A 129 19.21 6.14 -14.36
CA ASP A 129 19.80 6.09 -15.69
C ASP A 129 21.27 5.66 -15.62
N ASP A 130 21.73 4.91 -16.62
CA ASP A 130 23.13 4.47 -16.79
C ASP A 130 23.75 3.83 -15.52
N GLY A 131 22.95 3.05 -14.78
CA GLY A 131 23.40 2.40 -13.56
C GLY A 131 23.61 3.35 -12.38
N LYS A 132 23.16 4.60 -12.47
CA LYS A 132 23.16 5.59 -11.39
C LYS A 132 21.76 5.81 -10.85
N ILE A 133 21.66 5.96 -9.53
CA ILE A 133 20.43 6.33 -8.84
C ILE A 133 20.61 7.73 -8.27
N VAL A 134 19.71 8.64 -8.62
CA VAL A 134 19.69 10.01 -8.10
C VAL A 134 18.50 10.16 -7.17
N PHE A 135 18.77 10.47 -5.92
CA PHE A 135 17.74 10.75 -4.94
C PHE A 135 17.38 12.23 -4.94
N ARG A 136 16.12 12.51 -4.62
CA ARG A 136 15.65 13.87 -4.36
C ARG A 136 16.22 14.36 -3.03
N ASP A 137 16.72 15.60 -3.02
CA ASP A 137 17.18 16.31 -1.82
C ASP A 137 16.01 16.66 -0.85
#